data_fabb4dda12e6e04df1a16c4c61d1a0fb
#
_entry.id   fabb4dda12e6e04df1a16c4c61d1a0fb
#
_cell.length_a   1.000
_cell.length_b   1.000
_cell.length_c   1.000
_cell.angle_alpha   90.00
_cell.angle_beta   90.00
_cell.angle_gamma   90.00
#
_symmetry.space_group_name_H-M   'P 1'
#
loop_
_entity.id
_entity.type
_entity.pdbx_description
1 polymer ?
#
loop_
_entity_poly.entity_id
_entity_poly.type
_entity_poly.pdbx_seq_one_letter_code
_entity_poly.pdbx_strand_id
1 'polypeptide(L)'
;MRYDTVRLILGDQLNSEHSWFQQADDTVLYLIAELKQENTYVTHHIQKVCAFFSAMAMFAQEKQEQGHHVLHLTLDDTAAFDDLDQVLQHYVREVGASKFEYQRPDEYRLLEQLTKLKLEGVVKRCVDTEHFLLPFAEIEQQFPQGKHVMMEHFYRRMRKRFDILMQDGKPVGEKWNYDANNRNKLKVKDIEQLPKPLMFSLNVDEIVERLMRHKISTIGSLNGDLLWPVNRAQSLSLLAHFCQVCLPHFGRFQDAMTAEHDAKWSLYHSRLSFSMNSKLLHPKEVIDAALSAYQSNKHIDIAQVEGFIRQILGWREFIRGVYWANMPQYPQKNELEASRDLPDYFWTGKTKMACMRNAIGQSLDYAYAHHIQRLMVTGNFCLLTEMNPDQVDAWYLGIYVDAIEWVEMPNTRGMALFADGGIVGTKPYAASGSYINKMSDYCKGCHYDNKARSGEGSCPFNSLYWRFMDKHEKRLATNPRIGMIFRSWDNMEASQRQAILETAERYIADLEHL
;
A
#
# COMPACT_ATOMS: atom_id res chain seq x y z
N MET A 1 10.63 -39.06 2.71
CA MET A 1 11.76 -38.65 3.58
C MET A 1 11.18 -38.23 4.93
N ARG A 2 11.92 -38.44 6.02
CA ARG A 2 11.52 -37.90 7.34
C ARG A 2 12.29 -36.61 7.61
N TYR A 3 11.59 -35.59 8.08
CA TYR A 3 12.18 -34.33 8.50
C TYR A 3 11.85 -34.08 9.96
N ASP A 4 12.79 -33.53 10.72
CA ASP A 4 12.56 -33.21 12.14
C ASP A 4 11.75 -31.92 12.30
N THR A 5 11.91 -31.00 11.37
CA THR A 5 11.31 -29.67 11.41
C THR A 5 10.65 -29.32 10.09
N VAL A 6 9.41 -28.80 10.14
CA VAL A 6 8.77 -28.10 9.02
C VAL A 6 8.81 -26.60 9.31
N ARG A 7 9.26 -25.80 8.35
CA ARG A 7 9.26 -24.34 8.37
C ARG A 7 8.31 -23.78 7.33
N LEU A 8 7.28 -23.07 7.77
CA LEU A 8 6.35 -22.39 6.88
C LEU A 8 6.92 -21.05 6.41
N ILE A 9 6.83 -20.79 5.11
CA ILE A 9 7.11 -19.51 4.47
C ILE A 9 5.84 -19.04 3.77
N LEU A 10 5.30 -17.89 4.18
CA LEU A 10 4.16 -17.25 3.52
C LEU A 10 4.60 -16.52 2.26
N GLY A 11 3.64 -16.25 1.34
CA GLY A 11 3.92 -15.60 0.07
C GLY A 11 4.54 -14.20 0.17
N ASP A 12 4.40 -13.53 1.31
CA ASP A 12 5.03 -12.25 1.60
C ASP A 12 6.31 -12.36 2.46
N GLN A 13 6.88 -13.57 2.63
CA GLN A 13 8.06 -13.83 3.48
C GLN A 13 9.28 -14.31 2.69
N LEU A 14 9.49 -13.75 1.50
CA LEU A 14 10.51 -14.20 0.54
C LEU A 14 11.88 -13.53 0.79
N ASN A 15 12.31 -13.48 2.05
CA ASN A 15 13.60 -12.90 2.46
C ASN A 15 14.72 -13.92 2.32
N SER A 16 15.52 -13.81 1.26
CA SER A 16 16.67 -14.69 1.02
C SER A 16 17.79 -14.57 2.07
N GLU A 17 17.85 -13.44 2.78
CA GLU A 17 18.87 -13.15 3.79
C GLU A 17 18.43 -13.54 5.21
N HIS A 18 17.23 -14.13 5.38
CA HIS A 18 16.77 -14.59 6.69
C HIS A 18 17.70 -15.63 7.28
N SER A 19 17.92 -15.61 8.59
CA SER A 19 18.81 -16.53 9.31
C SER A 19 18.54 -18.01 9.06
N TRP A 20 17.33 -18.37 8.66
CA TRP A 20 16.96 -19.73 8.28
C TRP A 20 17.74 -20.29 7.08
N PHE A 21 18.26 -19.42 6.20
CA PHE A 21 18.91 -19.80 4.95
C PHE A 21 20.44 -19.67 4.98
N GLN A 22 21.04 -19.38 6.15
CA GLN A 22 22.50 -19.26 6.27
C GLN A 22 23.22 -20.58 6.08
N GLN A 23 22.58 -21.69 6.45
CA GLN A 23 23.11 -23.04 6.28
C GLN A 23 22.00 -24.00 5.88
N ALA A 24 22.28 -24.88 4.91
CA ALA A 24 21.38 -25.97 4.57
C ALA A 24 21.37 -27.01 5.71
N ASP A 25 20.18 -27.55 6.00
CA ASP A 25 19.98 -28.57 7.03
C ASP A 25 19.04 -29.63 6.46
N ASP A 26 19.57 -30.84 6.27
CA ASP A 26 18.85 -31.97 5.68
C ASP A 26 17.67 -32.45 6.53
N THR A 27 17.57 -32.02 7.77
CA THR A 27 16.48 -32.35 8.69
C THR A 27 15.31 -31.37 8.63
N VAL A 28 15.44 -30.30 7.85
CA VAL A 28 14.45 -29.22 7.74
C VAL A 28 13.77 -29.23 6.37
N LEU A 29 12.45 -29.24 6.38
CA LEU A 29 11.62 -29.01 5.18
C LEU A 29 11.01 -27.63 5.24
N TYR A 30 11.23 -26.81 4.21
CA TYR A 30 10.52 -25.54 4.00
C TYR A 30 9.27 -25.78 3.17
N LEU A 31 8.14 -25.24 3.62
CA LEU A 31 6.85 -25.37 2.95
C LEU A 31 6.36 -23.99 2.50
N ILE A 32 6.08 -23.86 1.22
CA ILE A 32 5.47 -22.69 0.59
C ILE A 32 4.20 -23.18 -0.12
N ALA A 33 3.05 -22.54 0.11
CA ALA A 33 1.80 -23.03 -0.46
C ALA A 33 0.97 -21.89 -1.06
N GLU A 34 0.52 -22.08 -2.30
CA GLU A 34 -0.57 -21.32 -2.89
C GLU A 34 -1.89 -21.82 -2.32
N LEU A 35 -2.76 -20.94 -1.86
CA LEU A 35 -3.99 -21.30 -1.16
C LEU A 35 -5.19 -20.59 -1.76
N LYS A 36 -6.29 -21.33 -1.95
CA LYS A 36 -7.57 -20.74 -2.30
C LYS A 36 -8.05 -19.75 -1.25
N GLN A 37 -7.85 -20.06 0.04
CA GLN A 37 -8.13 -19.18 1.17
C GLN A 37 -7.56 -17.77 0.96
N GLU A 38 -6.29 -17.65 0.53
CA GLU A 38 -5.60 -16.37 0.35
C GLU A 38 -6.01 -15.63 -0.94
N ASN A 39 -6.69 -16.30 -1.85
CA ASN A 39 -7.12 -15.72 -3.12
C ASN A 39 -8.62 -15.40 -3.19
N THR A 40 -9.39 -15.67 -2.11
CA THR A 40 -10.85 -15.53 -2.13
C THR A 40 -11.43 -14.68 -1.00
N TYR A 41 -10.65 -14.28 0.02
CA TYR A 41 -11.15 -13.42 1.10
C TYR A 41 -11.41 -11.99 0.65
N VAL A 42 -10.69 -11.50 -0.38
CA VAL A 42 -11.01 -10.33 -1.20
C VAL A 42 -10.75 -10.67 -2.66
N THR A 43 -11.34 -9.91 -3.60
CA THR A 43 -11.05 -10.09 -5.04
C THR A 43 -9.74 -9.40 -5.38
N HIS A 44 -8.70 -10.17 -5.65
CA HIS A 44 -7.38 -9.64 -5.97
C HIS A 44 -7.21 -9.29 -7.46
N HIS A 45 -6.35 -8.32 -7.72
CA HIS A 45 -5.91 -8.02 -9.09
C HIS A 45 -5.13 -9.19 -9.68
N ILE A 46 -5.41 -9.54 -10.95
CA ILE A 46 -4.75 -10.66 -11.62
C ILE A 46 -3.22 -10.54 -11.59
N GLN A 47 -2.66 -9.34 -11.83
CA GLN A 47 -1.22 -9.12 -11.76
C GLN A 47 -0.65 -9.31 -10.35
N LYS A 48 -1.42 -9.01 -9.30
CA LYS A 48 -1.01 -9.26 -7.91
C LYS A 48 -0.86 -10.74 -7.66
N VAL A 49 -1.87 -11.55 -8.00
CA VAL A 49 -1.83 -13.00 -7.81
C VAL A 49 -0.67 -13.61 -8.60
N CYS A 50 -0.54 -13.24 -9.89
CA CYS A 50 0.57 -13.70 -10.73
C CYS A 50 1.94 -13.31 -10.15
N ALA A 51 2.10 -12.08 -9.63
CA ALA A 51 3.35 -11.62 -9.04
C ALA A 51 3.73 -12.43 -7.78
N PHE A 52 2.78 -12.67 -6.87
CA PHE A 52 3.04 -13.46 -5.68
C PHE A 52 3.34 -14.93 -6.02
N PHE A 53 2.56 -15.58 -6.87
CA PHE A 53 2.80 -16.98 -7.24
C PHE A 53 4.13 -17.16 -7.97
N SER A 54 4.46 -16.25 -8.90
CA SER A 54 5.77 -16.26 -9.56
C SER A 54 6.92 -16.05 -8.58
N ALA A 55 6.76 -15.12 -7.63
CA ALA A 55 7.79 -14.86 -6.63
C ALA A 55 7.99 -16.04 -5.69
N MET A 56 6.91 -16.69 -5.24
CA MET A 56 6.96 -17.91 -4.42
C MET A 56 7.68 -19.05 -5.16
N ALA A 57 7.35 -19.29 -6.43
CA ALA A 57 7.97 -20.33 -7.24
C ALA A 57 9.47 -20.09 -7.46
N MET A 58 9.85 -18.85 -7.84
CA MET A 58 11.24 -18.49 -8.04
C MET A 58 12.06 -18.53 -6.74
N PHE A 59 11.48 -18.12 -5.62
CA PHE A 59 12.13 -18.22 -4.31
C PHE A 59 12.33 -19.68 -3.91
N ALA A 60 11.33 -20.52 -4.10
CA ALA A 60 11.44 -21.97 -3.83
C ALA A 60 12.57 -22.61 -4.64
N GLN A 61 12.61 -22.32 -5.96
CA GLN A 61 13.67 -22.81 -6.84
C GLN A 61 15.05 -22.30 -6.39
N GLU A 62 15.21 -21.02 -6.10
CA GLU A 62 16.48 -20.44 -5.61
C GLU A 62 16.97 -21.17 -4.35
N LYS A 63 16.08 -21.45 -3.40
CA LYS A 63 16.47 -22.13 -2.17
C LYS A 63 16.79 -23.61 -2.38
N GLN A 64 16.10 -24.29 -3.30
CA GLN A 64 16.46 -25.66 -3.71
C GLN A 64 17.84 -25.70 -4.37
N GLU A 65 18.16 -24.76 -5.25
CA GLU A 65 19.49 -24.64 -5.89
C GLU A 65 20.60 -24.37 -4.87
N GLN A 66 20.27 -23.73 -3.74
CA GLN A 66 21.18 -23.50 -2.61
C GLN A 66 21.29 -24.71 -1.65
N GLY A 67 20.61 -25.82 -1.96
CA GLY A 67 20.68 -27.07 -1.19
C GLY A 67 19.67 -27.19 -0.05
N HIS A 68 18.67 -26.29 0.05
CA HIS A 68 17.58 -26.41 1.02
C HIS A 68 16.49 -27.35 0.49
N HIS A 69 15.87 -28.12 1.37
CA HIS A 69 14.70 -28.92 1.04
C HIS A 69 13.44 -28.04 1.07
N VAL A 70 12.91 -27.70 -0.11
CA VAL A 70 11.72 -26.83 -0.23
C VAL A 70 10.60 -27.59 -0.96
N LEU A 71 9.43 -27.61 -0.35
CA LEU A 71 8.20 -28.08 -0.96
C LEU A 71 7.35 -26.87 -1.33
N HIS A 72 7.23 -26.58 -2.60
CA HIS A 72 6.33 -25.56 -3.14
C HIS A 72 5.06 -26.26 -3.64
N LEU A 73 3.94 -25.92 -3.03
CA LEU A 73 2.62 -26.43 -3.37
C LEU A 73 1.86 -25.38 -4.16
N THR A 74 1.45 -25.75 -5.37
CA THR A 74 0.58 -24.91 -6.21
C THR A 74 -0.90 -25.06 -5.80
N LEU A 75 -1.79 -24.26 -6.38
CA LEU A 75 -3.23 -24.43 -6.19
C LEU A 75 -3.72 -25.81 -6.60
N ASP A 76 -3.09 -26.46 -7.59
CA ASP A 76 -3.43 -27.83 -7.99
C ASP A 76 -3.12 -28.83 -6.85
N ASP A 77 -2.00 -28.63 -6.15
CA ASP A 77 -1.58 -29.49 -5.03
C ASP A 77 -2.41 -29.25 -3.76
N THR A 78 -2.88 -28.01 -3.57
CA THR A 78 -3.66 -27.62 -2.38
C THR A 78 -5.17 -27.74 -2.57
N ALA A 79 -5.65 -28.13 -3.75
CA ALA A 79 -7.07 -28.18 -4.12
C ALA A 79 -7.94 -29.07 -3.21
N ALA A 80 -7.35 -30.08 -2.56
CA ALA A 80 -8.04 -31.00 -1.66
C ALA A 80 -8.20 -30.44 -0.23
N PHE A 81 -7.62 -29.27 0.07
CA PHE A 81 -7.63 -28.67 1.41
C PHE A 81 -8.46 -27.39 1.41
N ASP A 82 -9.26 -27.18 2.45
CA ASP A 82 -10.09 -25.98 2.58
C ASP A 82 -9.28 -24.75 3.01
N ASP A 83 -8.24 -24.95 3.84
CA ASP A 83 -7.47 -23.87 4.45
C ASP A 83 -6.00 -24.26 4.72
N LEU A 84 -5.23 -23.29 5.20
CA LEU A 84 -3.84 -23.47 5.60
C LEU A 84 -3.65 -24.50 6.71
N ASP A 85 -4.60 -24.57 7.66
CA ASP A 85 -4.51 -25.49 8.81
C ASP A 85 -4.51 -26.93 8.35
N GLN A 86 -5.38 -27.29 7.39
CA GLN A 86 -5.46 -28.64 6.83
C GLN A 86 -4.18 -29.00 6.05
N VAL A 87 -3.64 -28.07 5.26
CA VAL A 87 -2.37 -28.27 4.57
C VAL A 87 -1.24 -28.56 5.56
N LEU A 88 -1.11 -27.75 6.61
CA LEU A 88 -0.08 -27.92 7.62
C LEU A 88 -0.25 -29.22 8.42
N GLN A 89 -1.47 -29.57 8.82
CA GLN A 89 -1.76 -30.83 9.54
C GLN A 89 -1.41 -32.05 8.67
N HIS A 90 -1.68 -31.98 7.37
CA HIS A 90 -1.35 -33.05 6.44
C HIS A 90 0.16 -33.23 6.31
N TYR A 91 0.88 -32.20 5.87
CA TYR A 91 2.29 -32.31 5.54
C TYR A 91 3.20 -32.49 6.75
N VAL A 92 2.92 -31.83 7.88
CA VAL A 92 3.69 -32.05 9.13
C VAL A 92 3.57 -33.50 9.59
N ARG A 93 2.39 -34.11 9.47
CA ARG A 93 2.16 -35.53 9.80
C ARG A 93 2.84 -36.45 8.78
N GLU A 94 2.71 -36.19 7.50
CA GLU A 94 3.24 -37.01 6.42
C GLU A 94 4.77 -37.16 6.52
N VAL A 95 5.47 -36.05 6.80
CA VAL A 95 6.93 -36.06 6.93
C VAL A 95 7.40 -36.51 8.32
N GLY A 96 6.47 -36.63 9.28
CA GLY A 96 6.77 -37.09 10.64
C GLY A 96 7.55 -36.07 11.48
N ALA A 97 7.36 -34.76 11.23
CA ALA A 97 8.07 -33.71 11.92
C ALA A 97 7.62 -33.59 13.39
N SER A 98 8.60 -33.39 14.27
CA SER A 98 8.37 -33.14 15.71
C SER A 98 8.34 -31.63 16.04
N LYS A 99 8.75 -30.77 15.09
CA LYS A 99 8.78 -29.32 15.23
C LYS A 99 8.11 -28.64 14.04
N PHE A 100 7.37 -27.57 14.32
CA PHE A 100 6.81 -26.67 13.32
C PHE A 100 7.22 -25.25 13.66
N GLU A 101 7.91 -24.59 12.72
CA GLU A 101 8.34 -23.19 12.86
C GLU A 101 7.71 -22.34 11.78
N TYR A 102 7.34 -21.12 12.13
CA TYR A 102 6.85 -20.12 11.18
C TYR A 102 7.36 -18.73 11.55
N GLN A 103 7.60 -17.91 10.53
CA GLN A 103 7.89 -16.50 10.74
C GLN A 103 6.58 -15.78 11.11
N ARG A 104 6.66 -14.78 11.99
CA ARG A 104 5.48 -13.99 12.36
C ARG A 104 4.80 -13.44 11.12
N PRO A 105 3.53 -13.76 10.86
CA PRO A 105 2.78 -13.14 9.78
C PRO A 105 2.67 -11.63 9.96
N ASP A 106 2.61 -10.90 8.87
CA ASP A 106 2.39 -9.46 8.90
C ASP A 106 0.89 -9.09 8.92
N GLU A 107 0.02 -10.10 8.85
CA GLU A 107 -1.44 -9.96 9.00
C GLU A 107 -1.93 -10.59 10.29
N TYR A 108 -2.79 -9.87 11.01
CA TYR A 108 -3.34 -10.35 12.27
C TYR A 108 -4.15 -11.63 12.09
N ARG A 109 -4.93 -11.73 11.03
CA ARG A 109 -5.74 -12.90 10.67
C ARG A 109 -4.91 -14.18 10.60
N LEU A 110 -3.79 -14.14 9.87
CA LEU A 110 -2.88 -15.29 9.74
C LEU A 110 -2.12 -15.58 11.05
N LEU A 111 -1.73 -14.54 11.80
CA LEU A 111 -1.09 -14.73 13.09
C LEU A 111 -2.06 -15.43 14.07
N GLU A 112 -3.33 -15.04 14.10
CA GLU A 112 -4.36 -15.65 14.91
C GLU A 112 -4.59 -17.12 14.49
N GLN A 113 -4.71 -17.38 13.18
CA GLN A 113 -4.88 -18.73 12.62
C GLN A 113 -3.71 -19.63 13.04
N LEU A 114 -2.46 -19.24 12.76
CA LEU A 114 -1.28 -20.03 13.12
C LEU A 114 -1.09 -20.18 14.64
N THR A 115 -1.51 -19.19 15.42
CA THR A 115 -1.47 -19.30 16.89
C THR A 115 -2.46 -20.34 17.40
N LYS A 116 -3.66 -20.43 16.81
CA LYS A 116 -4.71 -21.39 17.18
C LYS A 116 -4.50 -22.79 16.56
N LEU A 117 -3.70 -22.92 15.52
CA LEU A 117 -3.40 -24.18 14.84
C LEU A 117 -2.95 -25.24 15.84
N LYS A 118 -3.60 -26.41 15.83
CA LYS A 118 -3.27 -27.57 16.66
C LYS A 118 -2.55 -28.63 15.84
N LEU A 119 -1.34 -28.98 16.29
CA LEU A 119 -0.51 -30.04 15.73
C LEU A 119 -0.16 -30.99 16.88
N GLU A 120 -0.77 -32.18 16.90
CA GLU A 120 -0.58 -33.14 17.99
C GLU A 120 0.85 -33.67 18.05
N GLY A 121 1.48 -33.58 19.22
CA GLY A 121 2.84 -34.06 19.44
C GLY A 121 3.95 -33.22 18.79
N VAL A 122 3.62 -32.05 18.24
CA VAL A 122 4.56 -31.18 17.53
C VAL A 122 4.81 -29.90 18.33
N VAL A 123 6.07 -29.54 18.52
CA VAL A 123 6.47 -28.27 19.15
C VAL A 123 6.35 -27.14 18.14
N LYS A 124 5.51 -26.16 18.45
CA LYS A 124 5.24 -24.99 17.59
C LYS A 124 6.05 -23.78 18.03
N ARG A 125 6.73 -23.08 17.11
CA ARG A 125 7.54 -21.89 17.39
C ARG A 125 7.29 -20.79 16.36
N CYS A 126 7.02 -19.56 16.83
CA CYS A 126 7.02 -18.35 16.02
C CYS A 126 8.38 -17.65 16.13
N VAL A 127 8.96 -17.23 15.01
CA VAL A 127 10.20 -16.46 14.95
C VAL A 127 9.95 -15.10 14.31
N ASP A 128 10.90 -14.16 14.40
CA ASP A 128 10.84 -12.87 13.74
C ASP A 128 11.06 -13.01 12.22
N THR A 129 10.53 -12.08 11.43
CA THR A 129 10.75 -12.03 9.98
C THR A 129 12.11 -11.43 9.59
N GLU A 130 12.83 -10.84 10.55
CA GLU A 130 14.11 -10.15 10.33
C GLU A 130 14.05 -9.08 9.23
N HIS A 131 12.90 -8.44 9.07
CA HIS A 131 12.64 -7.54 7.95
C HIS A 131 12.40 -6.08 8.35
N PHE A 132 11.84 -5.85 9.53
CA PHE A 132 11.46 -4.50 9.97
C PHE A 132 12.55 -3.84 10.82
N LEU A 133 12.64 -2.51 10.70
CA LEU A 133 13.64 -1.73 11.43
C LEU A 133 13.24 -1.49 12.89
N LEU A 134 11.93 -1.41 13.18
CA LEU A 134 11.43 -1.39 14.55
C LEU A 134 11.15 -2.83 15.01
N PRO A 135 11.84 -3.33 16.06
CA PRO A 135 11.53 -4.65 16.63
C PRO A 135 10.07 -4.76 17.07
N PHE A 136 9.46 -5.92 16.83
CA PHE A 136 8.06 -6.14 17.18
C PHE A 136 7.78 -5.90 18.67
N ALA A 137 8.69 -6.31 19.54
CA ALA A 137 8.57 -6.13 21.00
C ALA A 137 8.52 -4.66 21.47
N GLU A 138 8.98 -3.72 20.61
CA GLU A 138 8.96 -2.29 20.95
C GLU A 138 7.67 -1.57 20.49
N ILE A 139 6.81 -2.24 19.70
CA ILE A 139 5.62 -1.60 19.11
C ILE A 139 4.69 -1.06 20.19
N GLU A 140 4.34 -1.86 21.17
CA GLU A 140 3.42 -1.47 22.24
C GLU A 140 3.94 -0.25 23.03
N GLN A 141 5.26 -0.18 23.26
CA GLN A 141 5.89 0.96 23.93
C GLN A 141 5.86 2.22 23.08
N GLN A 142 6.05 2.09 21.75
CA GLN A 142 6.12 3.23 20.83
C GLN A 142 4.74 3.74 20.40
N PHE A 143 3.75 2.85 20.35
CA PHE A 143 2.40 3.08 19.84
C PHE A 143 1.35 2.65 20.86
N PRO A 144 0.96 3.51 21.82
CA PRO A 144 -0.12 3.18 22.75
C PRO A 144 -1.45 2.97 22.02
N GLN A 145 -2.16 1.89 22.35
CA GLN A 145 -3.42 1.51 21.73
C GLN A 145 -4.44 2.67 21.75
N GLY A 146 -5.10 2.92 20.63
CA GLY A 146 -6.15 3.92 20.47
C GLY A 146 -5.67 5.38 20.54
N LYS A 147 -4.35 5.63 20.61
CA LYS A 147 -3.82 6.99 20.71
C LYS A 147 -3.05 7.40 19.47
N HIS A 148 -3.19 8.67 19.13
CA HIS A 148 -2.36 9.28 18.07
C HIS A 148 -0.91 9.41 18.53
N VAL A 149 0.01 8.95 17.68
CA VAL A 149 1.44 9.22 17.78
C VAL A 149 1.86 10.10 16.60
N MET A 150 2.63 11.13 16.85
CA MET A 150 3.09 12.01 15.77
C MET A 150 4.20 11.33 14.96
N MET A 151 3.93 11.03 13.69
CA MET A 151 4.88 10.36 12.78
C MET A 151 6.22 11.08 12.69
N GLU A 152 6.22 12.41 12.65
CA GLU A 152 7.45 13.21 12.62
C GLU A 152 8.36 12.96 13.85
N HIS A 153 7.80 12.80 15.04
CA HIS A 153 8.57 12.49 16.25
C HIS A 153 9.14 11.06 16.20
N PHE A 154 8.33 10.11 15.72
CA PHE A 154 8.78 8.74 15.50
C PHE A 154 9.93 8.68 14.49
N TYR A 155 9.78 9.34 13.35
CA TYR A 155 10.80 9.41 12.31
C TYR A 155 12.13 10.00 12.80
N ARG A 156 12.09 11.08 13.59
CA ARG A 156 13.30 11.67 14.19
C ARG A 156 14.03 10.71 15.13
N ARG A 157 13.29 9.93 15.92
CA ARG A 157 13.88 8.88 16.77
C ARG A 157 14.55 7.79 15.93
N MET A 158 13.88 7.34 14.87
CA MET A 158 14.43 6.33 13.97
C MET A 158 15.68 6.82 13.22
N ARG A 159 15.68 8.07 12.74
CA ARG A 159 16.89 8.67 12.13
C ARG A 159 18.07 8.68 13.09
N LYS A 160 17.85 9.08 14.35
CA LYS A 160 18.91 9.07 15.39
C LYS A 160 19.37 7.65 15.71
N ARG A 161 18.46 6.70 15.82
CA ARG A 161 18.75 5.30 16.13
C ARG A 161 19.68 4.66 15.10
N PHE A 162 19.44 4.94 13.83
CA PHE A 162 20.18 4.32 12.70
C PHE A 162 21.24 5.25 12.11
N ASP A 163 21.45 6.43 12.67
CA ASP A 163 22.37 7.47 12.18
C ASP A 163 22.15 7.85 10.70
N ILE A 164 20.87 7.82 10.25
CA ILE A 164 20.48 8.08 8.86
C ILE A 164 20.27 9.58 8.64
N LEU A 165 21.02 10.16 7.67
CA LEU A 165 21.06 11.61 7.39
C LEU A 165 21.33 12.44 8.65
N MET A 166 22.22 11.95 9.50
CA MET A 166 22.70 12.64 10.72
C MET A 166 24.16 13.02 10.57
N GLN A 167 24.54 14.13 11.16
CA GLN A 167 25.93 14.59 11.30
C GLN A 167 26.06 15.30 12.65
N ASP A 168 27.02 14.87 13.46
CA ASP A 168 27.28 15.42 14.80
C ASP A 168 26.02 15.54 15.69
N GLY A 169 25.15 14.50 15.63
CA GLY A 169 23.89 14.43 16.37
C GLY A 169 22.76 15.33 15.84
N LYS A 170 23.00 16.07 14.74
CA LYS A 170 22.03 16.95 14.08
C LYS A 170 21.61 16.39 12.72
N PRO A 171 20.42 16.75 12.21
CA PRO A 171 20.02 16.35 10.87
C PRO A 171 20.88 17.05 9.81
N VAL A 172 21.31 16.31 8.79
CA VAL A 172 22.01 16.85 7.62
C VAL A 172 21.14 17.92 6.97
N GLY A 173 21.74 19.07 6.65
CA GLY A 173 21.05 20.24 6.10
C GLY A 173 20.20 21.02 7.12
N GLU A 174 20.41 20.78 8.42
CA GLU A 174 19.81 21.50 9.56
C GLU A 174 18.27 21.38 9.69
N LYS A 175 17.62 20.61 8.82
CA LYS A 175 16.16 20.38 8.84
C LYS A 175 15.83 18.90 8.98
N TRP A 176 14.75 18.62 9.71
CA TRP A 176 14.26 17.26 9.89
C TRP A 176 13.47 16.74 8.70
N ASN A 177 12.80 17.62 7.96
CA ASN A 177 12.09 17.24 6.73
C ASN A 177 12.13 18.39 5.70
N TYR A 178 11.94 18.02 4.45
CA TYR A 178 11.95 18.91 3.28
C TYR A 178 10.65 18.86 2.49
N ASP A 179 9.57 18.36 3.08
CA ASP A 179 8.28 18.14 2.43
C ASP A 179 7.71 19.38 1.71
N ALA A 180 7.95 20.57 2.30
CA ALA A 180 7.52 21.83 1.69
C ALA A 180 8.18 22.11 0.32
N ASN A 181 9.36 21.53 0.05
CA ASN A 181 10.08 21.70 -1.21
C ASN A 181 9.59 20.71 -2.30
N ASN A 182 8.83 19.69 -1.91
CA ASN A 182 8.55 18.48 -2.69
C ASN A 182 7.11 18.42 -3.25
N ARG A 183 6.43 19.55 -3.45
CA ARG A 183 5.02 19.60 -3.91
C ARG A 183 4.87 20.40 -5.19
N ASN A 184 5.67 20.07 -6.21
CA ASN A 184 5.65 20.77 -7.46
C ASN A 184 4.74 20.07 -8.48
N LYS A 185 4.02 20.87 -9.27
CA LYS A 185 3.26 20.40 -10.44
C LYS A 185 4.21 20.13 -11.60
N LEU A 186 3.94 19.12 -12.40
CA LEU A 186 4.58 18.90 -13.70
C LEU A 186 4.18 20.01 -14.68
N LYS A 187 5.16 20.62 -15.34
CA LYS A 187 4.99 21.51 -16.50
C LYS A 187 5.10 20.68 -17.78
N VAL A 188 4.67 21.21 -18.91
CA VAL A 188 4.76 20.52 -20.21
C VAL A 188 6.15 19.95 -20.46
N LYS A 189 7.19 20.76 -20.28
CA LYS A 189 8.58 20.32 -20.44
C LYS A 189 9.03 19.21 -19.46
N ASP A 190 8.42 19.16 -18.28
CA ASP A 190 8.72 18.12 -17.28
C ASP A 190 8.04 16.80 -17.69
N ILE A 191 6.85 16.88 -18.33
CA ILE A 191 6.12 15.71 -18.86
C ILE A 191 6.88 15.10 -20.03
N GLU A 192 7.40 15.92 -20.95
CA GLU A 192 8.21 15.45 -22.08
C GLU A 192 9.51 14.74 -21.68
N GLN A 193 9.98 15.00 -20.46
CA GLN A 193 11.21 14.43 -19.91
C GLN A 193 10.96 13.28 -18.92
N LEU A 194 9.73 12.79 -18.80
CA LEU A 194 9.43 11.66 -17.92
C LEU A 194 10.24 10.42 -18.31
N PRO A 195 10.89 9.76 -17.35
CA PRO A 195 11.70 8.60 -17.65
C PRO A 195 10.84 7.42 -18.11
N LYS A 196 11.38 6.63 -19.04
CA LYS A 196 10.77 5.34 -19.37
C LYS A 196 10.83 4.43 -18.14
N PRO A 197 9.71 3.86 -17.68
CA PRO A 197 9.72 2.96 -16.54
C PRO A 197 10.48 1.67 -16.87
N LEU A 198 11.31 1.20 -15.94
CA LEU A 198 11.88 -0.14 -16.05
C LEU A 198 10.75 -1.15 -15.80
N MET A 199 10.47 -1.99 -16.78
CA MET A 199 9.48 -3.07 -16.71
C MET A 199 10.18 -4.40 -16.94
N PHE A 200 9.62 -5.44 -16.35
CA PHE A 200 10.05 -6.81 -16.58
C PHE A 200 9.07 -7.50 -17.54
N SER A 201 9.44 -8.65 -18.04
CA SER A 201 8.61 -9.45 -18.93
C SER A 201 8.70 -10.90 -18.46
N LEU A 202 7.63 -11.39 -17.89
CA LEU A 202 7.50 -12.78 -17.44
C LEU A 202 6.18 -13.34 -17.94
N ASN A 203 6.25 -14.42 -18.73
CA ASN A 203 5.07 -15.17 -19.11
C ASN A 203 4.46 -15.85 -17.88
N VAL A 204 3.17 -15.67 -17.69
CA VAL A 204 2.41 -16.20 -16.54
C VAL A 204 1.13 -16.93 -16.98
N ASP A 205 1.08 -17.36 -18.25
CA ASP A 205 -0.10 -18.03 -18.83
C ASP A 205 -0.51 -19.27 -18.02
N GLU A 206 0.46 -20.07 -17.57
CA GLU A 206 0.19 -21.24 -16.74
C GLU A 206 -0.48 -20.86 -15.40
N ILE A 207 -0.05 -19.77 -14.76
CA ILE A 207 -0.68 -19.27 -13.53
C ILE A 207 -2.12 -18.82 -13.82
N VAL A 208 -2.33 -18.11 -14.92
CA VAL A 208 -3.68 -17.67 -15.34
C VAL A 208 -4.61 -18.88 -15.60
N GLU A 209 -4.12 -19.88 -16.31
CA GLU A 209 -4.87 -21.13 -16.56
C GLU A 209 -5.20 -21.86 -15.24
N ARG A 210 -4.26 -21.90 -14.30
CA ARG A 210 -4.44 -22.48 -12.96
C ARG A 210 -5.51 -21.73 -12.17
N LEU A 211 -5.50 -20.39 -12.18
CA LEU A 211 -6.55 -19.57 -11.58
C LEU A 211 -7.94 -19.90 -12.17
N MET A 212 -8.02 -20.05 -13.50
CA MET A 212 -9.26 -20.43 -14.18
C MET A 212 -9.74 -21.84 -13.77
N ARG A 213 -8.83 -22.82 -13.71
CA ARG A 213 -9.15 -24.20 -13.26
C ARG A 213 -9.77 -24.21 -11.86
N HIS A 214 -9.22 -23.40 -10.95
CA HIS A 214 -9.70 -23.30 -9.56
C HIS A 214 -10.80 -22.26 -9.35
N LYS A 215 -11.31 -21.63 -10.43
CA LYS A 215 -12.39 -20.64 -10.40
C LYS A 215 -12.08 -19.47 -9.44
N ILE A 216 -10.84 -19.02 -9.43
CA ILE A 216 -10.43 -17.83 -8.69
C ILE A 216 -10.84 -16.59 -9.50
N SER A 217 -11.75 -15.79 -8.95
CA SER A 217 -12.15 -14.51 -9.54
C SER A 217 -11.07 -13.47 -9.32
N THR A 218 -10.76 -12.68 -10.34
CA THR A 218 -9.79 -11.59 -10.28
C THR A 218 -10.36 -10.30 -10.84
N ILE A 219 -9.73 -9.18 -10.52
CA ILE A 219 -10.05 -7.83 -11.00
C ILE A 219 -8.87 -7.28 -11.80
N GLY A 220 -9.13 -6.28 -12.63
CA GLY A 220 -8.12 -5.64 -13.47
C GLY A 220 -7.73 -6.46 -14.69
N SER A 221 -6.66 -6.06 -15.34
CA SER A 221 -6.19 -6.67 -16.58
C SER A 221 -4.73 -7.13 -16.51
N LEU A 222 -4.40 -8.12 -17.33
CA LEU A 222 -3.04 -8.55 -17.64
C LEU A 222 -2.88 -8.50 -19.16
N ASN A 223 -2.24 -7.44 -19.64
CA ASN A 223 -2.06 -7.19 -21.07
C ASN A 223 -0.67 -7.66 -21.52
N GLY A 224 -0.54 -8.96 -21.79
CA GLY A 224 0.74 -9.61 -22.10
C GLY A 224 1.48 -10.11 -20.86
N ASP A 225 2.79 -9.99 -20.86
CA ASP A 225 3.64 -10.48 -19.78
C ASP A 225 3.49 -9.66 -18.49
N LEU A 226 3.76 -10.31 -17.36
CA LEU A 226 3.81 -9.65 -16.07
C LEU A 226 5.00 -8.68 -16.00
N LEU A 227 4.72 -7.42 -15.67
CA LEU A 227 5.71 -6.33 -15.69
C LEU A 227 6.43 -6.09 -14.35
N TRP A 228 6.00 -6.75 -13.28
CA TRP A 228 6.51 -6.56 -11.92
C TRP A 228 7.75 -7.42 -11.64
N PRO A 229 8.71 -6.93 -10.81
CA PRO A 229 9.82 -7.77 -10.36
C PRO A 229 9.31 -8.88 -9.44
N VAL A 230 9.73 -10.11 -9.67
CA VAL A 230 9.29 -11.29 -8.91
C VAL A 230 10.44 -12.07 -8.26
N ASN A 231 11.65 -11.54 -8.33
CA ASN A 231 12.80 -12.09 -7.62
C ASN A 231 13.75 -10.98 -7.15
N ARG A 232 14.71 -11.36 -6.30
CA ARG A 232 15.65 -10.41 -5.72
C ARG A 232 16.51 -9.69 -6.78
N ALA A 233 16.99 -10.38 -7.81
CA ALA A 233 17.82 -9.79 -8.86
C ALA A 233 17.07 -8.70 -9.64
N GLN A 234 15.81 -8.95 -10.01
CA GLN A 234 14.95 -7.96 -10.66
C GLN A 234 14.65 -6.78 -9.74
N SER A 235 14.39 -7.07 -8.45
CA SER A 235 14.14 -6.05 -7.43
C SER A 235 15.35 -5.12 -7.22
N LEU A 236 16.57 -5.67 -7.20
CA LEU A 236 17.82 -4.90 -7.15
C LEU A 236 18.03 -4.06 -8.42
N SER A 237 17.69 -4.60 -9.58
CA SER A 237 17.73 -3.86 -10.85
C SER A 237 16.77 -2.67 -10.84
N LEU A 238 15.55 -2.84 -10.29
CA LEU A 238 14.58 -1.76 -10.12
C LEU A 238 15.07 -0.71 -9.12
N LEU A 239 15.71 -1.13 -8.03
CA LEU A 239 16.31 -0.23 -7.04
C LEU A 239 17.44 0.61 -7.67
N ALA A 240 18.32 -0.02 -8.42
CA ALA A 240 19.41 0.67 -9.13
C ALA A 240 18.86 1.69 -10.14
N HIS A 241 17.86 1.29 -10.94
CA HIS A 241 17.17 2.20 -11.86
C HIS A 241 16.55 3.40 -11.14
N PHE A 242 15.84 3.16 -10.03
CA PHE A 242 15.27 4.24 -9.24
C PHE A 242 16.33 5.22 -8.75
N CYS A 243 17.41 4.73 -8.14
CA CYS A 243 18.47 5.56 -7.60
C CYS A 243 19.17 6.41 -8.68
N GLN A 244 19.36 5.85 -9.88
CA GLN A 244 20.06 6.53 -10.97
C GLN A 244 19.17 7.51 -11.74
N VAL A 245 17.92 7.13 -12.00
CA VAL A 245 17.04 7.83 -12.95
C VAL A 245 15.95 8.64 -12.26
N CYS A 246 15.31 8.07 -11.25
CA CYS A 246 14.10 8.67 -10.66
C CYS A 246 14.40 9.52 -9.43
N LEU A 247 15.30 9.08 -8.55
CA LEU A 247 15.60 9.73 -7.27
C LEU A 247 16.02 11.20 -7.40
N PRO A 248 16.78 11.65 -8.45
CA PRO A 248 17.09 13.07 -8.65
C PRO A 248 15.87 13.99 -8.76
N HIS A 249 14.70 13.44 -9.10
CA HIS A 249 13.45 14.20 -9.31
C HIS A 249 12.29 13.73 -8.42
N PHE A 250 12.46 12.62 -7.70
CA PHE A 250 11.41 11.97 -6.92
C PHE A 250 10.70 12.91 -5.98
N GLY A 251 11.43 13.55 -5.05
CA GLY A 251 10.85 14.43 -4.06
C GLY A 251 10.13 15.60 -4.71
N ARG A 252 10.77 16.25 -5.70
CA ARG A 252 10.21 17.40 -6.40
C ARG A 252 8.81 17.14 -6.95
N PHE A 253 8.55 15.93 -7.50
CA PHE A 253 7.32 15.57 -8.17
C PHE A 253 6.52 14.47 -7.45
N GLN A 254 6.80 14.20 -6.19
CA GLN A 254 6.17 13.11 -5.44
C GLN A 254 4.62 13.18 -5.37
N ASP A 255 4.06 14.39 -5.42
CA ASP A 255 2.61 14.63 -5.39
C ASP A 255 2.01 14.88 -6.79
N ALA A 256 2.83 14.96 -7.83
CA ALA A 256 2.37 15.29 -9.16
C ALA A 256 1.64 14.12 -9.84
N MET A 257 0.66 14.46 -10.66
CA MET A 257 -0.12 13.52 -11.48
C MET A 257 -0.29 14.09 -12.90
N THR A 258 -0.41 13.23 -13.91
CA THR A 258 -0.71 13.63 -15.29
C THR A 258 -1.53 12.57 -16.01
N ALA A 259 -2.36 12.99 -16.97
CA ALA A 259 -3.03 12.11 -17.94
C ALA A 259 -2.21 11.95 -19.23
N GLU A 260 -1.28 12.85 -19.44
CA GLU A 260 -0.45 12.94 -20.62
C GLU A 260 0.79 12.03 -20.47
N HIS A 261 1.27 11.43 -21.51
CA HIS A 261 2.46 10.58 -21.56
C HIS A 261 2.28 9.11 -21.12
N ASP A 262 3.01 8.21 -21.79
CA ASP A 262 2.94 6.76 -21.52
C ASP A 262 3.51 6.36 -20.15
N ALA A 263 4.47 7.13 -19.61
CA ALA A 263 5.04 6.92 -18.29
C ALA A 263 4.19 7.52 -17.14
N LYS A 264 2.98 8.01 -17.40
CA LYS A 264 2.08 8.65 -16.41
C LYS A 264 1.79 7.80 -15.18
N TRP A 265 1.80 6.49 -15.34
CA TRP A 265 1.52 5.55 -14.27
C TRP A 265 2.68 5.37 -13.28
N SER A 266 3.91 5.60 -13.72
CA SER A 266 5.13 5.41 -12.94
C SER A 266 5.75 6.72 -12.47
N LEU A 267 5.78 7.74 -13.34
CA LEU A 267 6.48 9.01 -13.11
C LEU A 267 7.92 8.79 -12.59
N TYR A 268 8.26 9.41 -11.47
CA TYR A 268 9.54 9.25 -10.78
C TYR A 268 9.43 8.34 -9.53
N HIS A 269 8.30 7.60 -9.36
CA HIS A 269 8.10 6.74 -8.22
C HIS A 269 8.95 5.47 -8.30
N SER A 270 9.39 4.96 -7.14
CA SER A 270 10.32 3.82 -7.07
C SER A 270 9.68 2.49 -7.48
N ARG A 271 8.40 2.30 -7.22
CA ARG A 271 7.67 1.04 -7.41
C ARG A 271 8.28 -0.16 -6.66
N LEU A 272 9.05 0.13 -5.59
CA LEU A 272 9.74 -0.87 -4.76
C LEU A 272 8.86 -1.47 -3.66
N SER A 273 7.63 -0.97 -3.50
CA SER A 273 6.74 -1.39 -2.41
C SER A 273 6.40 -2.88 -2.47
N PHE A 274 6.14 -3.45 -3.66
CA PHE A 274 5.96 -4.90 -3.80
C PHE A 274 7.21 -5.66 -3.36
N SER A 275 8.39 -5.28 -3.85
CA SER A 275 9.65 -5.94 -3.49
C SER A 275 9.96 -5.88 -1.99
N MET A 276 9.63 -4.78 -1.31
CA MET A 276 9.80 -4.66 0.14
C MET A 276 8.72 -5.41 0.91
N ASN A 277 7.46 -5.41 0.43
CA ASN A 277 6.36 -6.03 1.14
C ASN A 277 6.36 -7.56 0.98
N SER A 278 6.82 -8.08 -0.15
CA SER A 278 7.13 -9.52 -0.32
C SER A 278 8.48 -9.95 0.28
N LYS A 279 9.25 -9.00 0.85
CA LYS A 279 10.56 -9.18 1.48
C LYS A 279 11.70 -9.61 0.53
N LEU A 280 11.52 -9.44 -0.79
CA LEU A 280 12.60 -9.62 -1.77
C LEU A 280 13.74 -8.59 -1.57
N LEU A 281 13.42 -7.40 -1.02
CA LEU A 281 14.39 -6.39 -0.61
C LEU A 281 14.17 -5.99 0.85
N HIS A 282 15.26 -5.89 1.60
CA HIS A 282 15.21 -5.37 2.97
C HIS A 282 15.14 -3.84 2.97
N PRO A 283 14.29 -3.19 3.82
CA PRO A 283 14.15 -1.71 3.86
C PRO A 283 15.46 -0.98 4.11
N LYS A 284 16.35 -1.52 4.94
CA LYS A 284 17.66 -0.92 5.22
C LYS A 284 18.55 -0.88 3.98
N GLU A 285 18.53 -1.94 3.17
CA GLU A 285 19.26 -2.03 1.91
C GLU A 285 18.78 -0.96 0.92
N VAL A 286 17.47 -0.75 0.83
CA VAL A 286 16.87 0.29 -0.02
C VAL A 286 17.29 1.70 0.45
N ILE A 287 17.31 1.93 1.77
CA ILE A 287 17.77 3.20 2.36
C ILE A 287 19.27 3.40 2.06
N ASP A 288 20.10 2.38 2.24
CA ASP A 288 21.55 2.45 2.02
C ASP A 288 21.89 2.73 0.55
N ALA A 289 21.17 2.10 -0.39
CA ALA A 289 21.31 2.39 -1.82
C ALA A 289 20.96 3.86 -2.15
N ALA A 290 19.90 4.40 -1.58
CA ALA A 290 19.52 5.80 -1.77
C ALA A 290 20.56 6.78 -1.16
N LEU A 291 21.11 6.46 0.02
CA LEU A 291 22.20 7.24 0.64
C LEU A 291 23.47 7.21 -0.20
N SER A 292 23.86 6.04 -0.71
CA SER A 292 25.01 5.89 -1.58
C SER A 292 24.85 6.68 -2.88
N ALA A 293 23.65 6.66 -3.47
CA ALA A 293 23.33 7.47 -4.64
C ALA A 293 23.42 8.97 -4.34
N TYR A 294 22.90 9.43 -3.20
CA TYR A 294 23.01 10.82 -2.77
C TYR A 294 24.46 11.28 -2.60
N GLN A 295 25.32 10.43 -2.02
CA GLN A 295 26.73 10.76 -1.81
C GLN A 295 27.54 10.81 -3.12
N SER A 296 27.17 9.98 -4.11
CA SER A 296 27.89 9.86 -5.38
C SER A 296 27.37 10.73 -6.50
N ASN A 297 26.12 11.20 -6.45
CA ASN A 297 25.45 11.95 -7.49
C ASN A 297 25.03 13.36 -7.02
N LYS A 298 25.78 14.39 -7.44
CA LYS A 298 25.50 15.79 -7.10
C LYS A 298 24.15 16.34 -7.60
N HIS A 299 23.44 15.62 -8.46
CA HIS A 299 22.09 16.00 -8.92
C HIS A 299 20.98 15.56 -7.96
N ILE A 300 21.31 14.73 -6.97
CA ILE A 300 20.39 14.36 -5.90
C ILE A 300 20.62 15.33 -4.74
N ASP A 301 19.69 16.24 -4.50
CA ASP A 301 19.75 17.10 -3.32
C ASP A 301 19.14 16.44 -2.08
N ILE A 302 19.35 17.05 -0.93
CA ILE A 302 18.88 16.53 0.36
C ILE A 302 17.35 16.34 0.40
N ALA A 303 16.58 17.19 -0.31
CA ALA A 303 15.13 17.10 -0.31
C ALA A 303 14.62 15.83 -1.01
N GLN A 304 15.34 15.39 -2.05
CA GLN A 304 14.99 14.16 -2.79
C GLN A 304 15.24 12.93 -1.92
N VAL A 305 16.44 12.79 -1.37
CA VAL A 305 16.81 11.59 -0.60
C VAL A 305 16.08 11.54 0.75
N GLU A 306 15.95 12.67 1.46
CA GLU A 306 15.20 12.73 2.72
C GLU A 306 13.71 12.40 2.49
N GLY A 307 13.12 12.99 1.44
CA GLY A 307 11.74 12.70 1.06
C GLY A 307 11.49 11.22 0.83
N PHE A 308 12.42 10.53 0.17
CA PHE A 308 12.33 9.08 -0.07
C PHE A 308 12.53 8.27 1.22
N ILE A 309 13.60 8.53 1.96
CA ILE A 309 13.91 7.81 3.21
C ILE A 309 12.77 7.95 4.23
N ARG A 310 12.12 9.12 4.29
CA ARG A 310 10.98 9.34 5.18
C ARG A 310 9.79 8.44 4.88
N GLN A 311 9.59 8.02 3.61
CA GLN A 311 8.54 7.05 3.29
C GLN A 311 8.83 5.67 3.88
N ILE A 312 10.11 5.28 3.96
CA ILE A 312 10.53 3.95 4.43
C ILE A 312 10.76 3.95 5.94
N LEU A 313 11.71 4.74 6.42
CA LEU A 313 12.08 4.79 7.84
C LEU A 313 11.01 5.45 8.72
N GLY A 314 10.26 6.39 8.15
CA GLY A 314 9.14 7.08 8.79
C GLY A 314 7.83 6.33 8.60
N TRP A 315 7.16 6.58 7.47
CA TRP A 315 5.79 6.13 7.26
C TRP A 315 5.62 4.61 7.28
N ARG A 316 6.45 3.84 6.60
CA ARG A 316 6.30 2.38 6.55
C ARG A 316 6.38 1.74 7.94
N GLU A 317 7.40 2.07 8.73
CA GLU A 317 7.54 1.56 10.09
C GLU A 317 6.45 2.09 11.04
N PHE A 318 6.05 3.36 10.87
CA PHE A 318 4.98 3.98 11.64
C PHE A 318 3.63 3.30 11.41
N ILE A 319 3.25 3.05 10.16
CA ILE A 319 1.99 2.40 9.78
C ILE A 319 1.92 0.98 10.34
N ARG A 320 3.03 0.23 10.27
CA ARG A 320 3.12 -1.09 10.90
C ARG A 320 2.91 -1.02 12.42
N GLY A 321 3.53 -0.02 13.06
CA GLY A 321 3.34 0.21 14.50
C GLY A 321 1.89 0.50 14.86
N VAL A 322 1.23 1.39 14.11
CA VAL A 322 -0.20 1.71 14.30
C VAL A 322 -1.09 0.47 14.11
N TYR A 323 -0.85 -0.30 13.04
CA TYR A 323 -1.60 -1.53 12.78
C TYR A 323 -1.54 -2.48 13.97
N TRP A 324 -0.36 -2.93 14.34
CA TRP A 324 -0.20 -3.93 15.40
C TRP A 324 -0.65 -3.46 16.78
N ALA A 325 -0.45 -2.18 17.11
CA ALA A 325 -0.88 -1.61 18.38
C ALA A 325 -2.41 -1.55 18.54
N ASN A 326 -3.16 -1.58 17.43
CA ASN A 326 -4.61 -1.41 17.45
C ASN A 326 -5.39 -2.67 17.04
N MET A 327 -4.72 -3.75 16.63
CA MET A 327 -5.40 -5.02 16.35
C MET A 327 -5.81 -5.73 17.67
N PRO A 328 -6.92 -6.50 17.67
CA PRO A 328 -7.84 -6.80 16.55
C PRO A 328 -8.98 -5.78 16.34
N GLN A 329 -9.03 -4.68 17.09
CA GLN A 329 -10.18 -3.75 17.04
C GLN A 329 -10.12 -2.73 15.92
N TYR A 330 -8.97 -2.59 15.26
CA TYR A 330 -8.78 -1.55 14.22
C TYR A 330 -9.75 -1.67 13.03
N PRO A 331 -10.03 -2.86 12.48
CA PRO A 331 -10.98 -3.04 11.39
C PRO A 331 -12.43 -2.61 11.70
N GLN A 332 -12.78 -2.52 12.99
CA GLN A 332 -14.13 -2.14 13.42
C GLN A 332 -14.36 -0.64 13.51
N LYS A 333 -13.30 0.16 13.29
CA LYS A 333 -13.38 1.62 13.41
C LYS A 333 -14.08 2.24 12.22
N ASN A 334 -15.10 3.06 12.53
CA ASN A 334 -15.86 3.86 11.56
C ASN A 334 -16.38 5.14 12.23
N GLU A 335 -15.44 6.03 12.60
CA GLU A 335 -15.72 7.26 13.34
C GLU A 335 -16.73 8.17 12.67
N LEU A 336 -16.75 8.19 11.35
CA LEU A 336 -17.65 9.06 10.57
C LEU A 336 -19.00 8.40 10.23
N GLU A 337 -19.22 7.15 10.68
CA GLU A 337 -20.45 6.39 10.42
C GLU A 337 -20.77 6.25 8.91
N ALA A 338 -19.71 6.11 8.11
CA ALA A 338 -19.80 5.98 6.66
C ALA A 338 -20.35 4.59 6.29
N SER A 339 -21.28 4.52 5.32
CA SER A 339 -22.03 3.29 5.06
C SER A 339 -22.46 3.08 3.61
N ARG A 340 -22.07 3.99 2.68
CA ARG A 340 -22.46 3.84 1.27
C ARG A 340 -21.63 2.80 0.56
N ASP A 341 -22.25 2.10 -0.37
CA ASP A 341 -21.57 1.14 -1.22
C ASP A 341 -20.65 1.83 -2.24
N LEU A 342 -19.55 1.16 -2.62
CA LEU A 342 -18.69 1.62 -3.69
C LEU A 342 -19.42 1.53 -5.04
N PRO A 343 -19.41 2.60 -5.86
CA PRO A 343 -19.99 2.57 -7.20
C PRO A 343 -19.29 1.61 -8.15
N ASP A 344 -20.02 1.06 -9.12
CA ASP A 344 -19.53 0.09 -10.10
C ASP A 344 -18.29 0.56 -10.89
N TYR A 345 -18.08 1.86 -11.04
CA TYR A 345 -16.92 2.36 -11.75
C TYR A 345 -15.57 2.12 -11.01
N PHE A 346 -15.59 1.73 -9.73
CA PHE A 346 -14.36 1.25 -9.06
C PHE A 346 -13.84 -0.06 -9.69
N TRP A 347 -14.72 -0.84 -10.32
CA TRP A 347 -14.36 -2.10 -11.02
C TRP A 347 -14.24 -1.93 -12.53
N THR A 348 -14.77 -0.85 -13.10
CA THR A 348 -14.85 -0.66 -14.56
C THR A 348 -14.06 0.54 -15.07
N GLY A 349 -13.70 1.50 -14.21
CA GLY A 349 -13.10 2.78 -14.58
C GLY A 349 -14.04 3.72 -15.36
N LYS A 350 -15.31 3.36 -15.56
CA LYS A 350 -16.25 4.10 -16.40
C LYS A 350 -16.94 5.22 -15.64
N THR A 351 -16.31 6.39 -15.56
CA THR A 351 -16.85 7.58 -14.91
C THR A 351 -16.58 8.83 -15.74
N LYS A 352 -17.45 9.85 -15.62
CA LYS A 352 -17.27 11.17 -16.24
C LYS A 352 -16.21 12.01 -15.53
N MET A 353 -15.88 11.70 -14.26
CA MET A 353 -14.83 12.37 -13.50
C MET A 353 -13.45 11.96 -14.03
N ALA A 354 -12.78 12.83 -14.80
CA ALA A 354 -11.50 12.52 -15.43
C ALA A 354 -10.41 12.08 -14.43
N CYS A 355 -10.36 12.66 -13.23
CA CYS A 355 -9.41 12.28 -12.18
C CYS A 355 -9.67 10.85 -11.67
N MET A 356 -10.92 10.48 -11.39
CA MET A 356 -11.30 9.14 -10.97
C MET A 356 -11.04 8.11 -12.08
N ARG A 357 -11.44 8.42 -13.32
CA ARG A 357 -11.19 7.56 -14.48
C ARG A 357 -9.71 7.26 -14.69
N ASN A 358 -8.84 8.28 -14.56
CA ASN A 358 -7.39 8.06 -14.70
C ASN A 358 -6.81 7.25 -13.53
N ALA A 359 -7.18 7.56 -12.29
CA ALA A 359 -6.64 6.86 -11.13
C ALA A 359 -7.12 5.40 -11.05
N ILE A 360 -8.42 5.16 -11.27
CA ILE A 360 -9.00 3.81 -11.25
C ILE A 360 -8.53 3.01 -12.49
N GLY A 361 -8.59 3.60 -13.69
CA GLY A 361 -8.13 2.94 -14.91
C GLY A 361 -6.69 2.49 -14.81
N GLN A 362 -5.80 3.36 -14.31
CA GLN A 362 -4.41 2.99 -14.04
C GLN A 362 -4.30 1.84 -13.03
N SER A 363 -5.11 1.84 -11.98
CA SER A 363 -5.13 0.77 -10.99
C SER A 363 -5.56 -0.55 -11.59
N LEU A 364 -6.56 -0.54 -12.48
CA LEU A 364 -7.05 -1.72 -13.21
C LEU A 364 -6.06 -2.24 -14.25
N ASP A 365 -5.28 -1.35 -14.89
CA ASP A 365 -4.34 -1.72 -15.93
C ASP A 365 -2.99 -2.21 -15.38
N TYR A 366 -2.53 -1.64 -14.26
CA TYR A 366 -1.17 -1.86 -13.75
C TYR A 366 -1.12 -2.41 -12.32
N ALA A 367 -2.25 -2.68 -11.67
CA ALA A 367 -2.30 -2.99 -10.23
C ALA A 367 -1.57 -1.94 -9.37
N TYR A 368 -1.52 -0.68 -9.83
CA TYR A 368 -0.70 0.36 -9.22
C TYR A 368 -1.28 1.77 -9.40
N ALA A 369 -1.27 2.51 -8.32
CA ALA A 369 -1.37 3.97 -8.30
C ALA A 369 -0.39 4.48 -7.24
N HIS A 370 0.24 5.64 -7.44
CA HIS A 370 1.09 6.20 -6.39
C HIS A 370 0.23 6.79 -5.25
N HIS A 371 0.85 6.98 -4.08
CA HIS A 371 0.15 7.33 -2.84
C HIS A 371 -0.83 8.51 -2.99
N ILE A 372 -0.48 9.55 -3.73
CA ILE A 372 -1.36 10.72 -3.89
C ILE A 372 -2.61 10.42 -4.73
N GLN A 373 -2.53 9.57 -5.73
CA GLN A 373 -3.72 9.10 -6.44
C GLN A 373 -4.62 8.30 -5.49
N ARG A 374 -4.02 7.41 -4.67
CA ARG A 374 -4.77 6.63 -3.66
C ARG A 374 -5.40 7.54 -2.60
N LEU A 375 -4.66 8.48 -2.04
CA LEU A 375 -5.11 9.33 -0.95
C LEU A 375 -6.04 10.46 -1.42
N MET A 376 -5.58 11.25 -2.40
CA MET A 376 -6.21 12.55 -2.73
C MET A 376 -7.18 12.49 -3.91
N VAL A 377 -7.26 11.36 -4.60
CA VAL A 377 -8.24 11.14 -5.66
C VAL A 377 -9.27 10.11 -5.20
N THR A 378 -8.94 8.81 -5.23
CA THR A 378 -9.90 7.75 -4.88
C THR A 378 -10.27 7.77 -3.40
N GLY A 379 -9.30 7.88 -2.50
CA GLY A 379 -9.56 7.93 -1.05
C GLY A 379 -10.32 9.17 -0.63
N ASN A 380 -9.95 10.35 -1.15
CA ASN A 380 -10.68 11.59 -0.89
C ASN A 380 -12.14 11.52 -1.40
N PHE A 381 -12.36 10.91 -2.58
CA PHE A 381 -13.71 10.66 -3.06
C PHE A 381 -14.50 9.79 -2.08
N CYS A 382 -13.95 8.66 -1.65
CA CYS A 382 -14.59 7.77 -0.68
C CYS A 382 -14.89 8.46 0.65
N LEU A 383 -13.98 9.32 1.13
CA LEU A 383 -14.18 10.12 2.34
C LEU A 383 -15.37 11.09 2.17
N LEU A 384 -15.37 11.87 1.08
CA LEU A 384 -16.38 12.91 0.84
C LEU A 384 -17.78 12.34 0.58
N THR A 385 -17.84 11.15 0.02
CA THR A 385 -19.09 10.42 -0.26
C THR A 385 -19.49 9.44 0.83
N GLU A 386 -18.68 9.32 1.90
CA GLU A 386 -18.96 8.47 3.06
C GLU A 386 -19.15 6.98 2.69
N MET A 387 -18.22 6.45 1.89
CA MET A 387 -18.21 5.03 1.51
C MET A 387 -17.91 4.13 2.70
N ASN A 388 -18.51 2.94 2.71
CA ASN A 388 -18.30 1.93 3.74
C ASN A 388 -16.80 1.56 3.84
N PRO A 389 -16.14 1.76 5.01
CA PRO A 389 -14.72 1.49 5.17
C PRO A 389 -14.32 0.05 4.85
N ASP A 390 -15.20 -0.94 5.12
CA ASP A 390 -14.90 -2.35 4.85
C ASP A 390 -14.79 -2.63 3.34
N GLN A 391 -15.68 -2.01 2.55
CA GLN A 391 -15.62 -2.15 1.10
C GLN A 391 -14.41 -1.42 0.50
N VAL A 392 -14.07 -0.25 1.03
CA VAL A 392 -12.90 0.51 0.58
C VAL A 392 -11.63 -0.23 0.92
N ASP A 393 -11.47 -0.75 2.15
CA ASP A 393 -10.32 -1.56 2.54
C ASP A 393 -10.20 -2.81 1.64
N ALA A 394 -11.30 -3.53 1.39
CA ALA A 394 -11.30 -4.71 0.53
C ALA A 394 -10.88 -4.39 -0.91
N TRP A 395 -11.38 -3.27 -1.47
CA TRP A 395 -11.00 -2.83 -2.82
C TRP A 395 -9.51 -2.44 -2.89
N TYR A 396 -9.01 -1.65 -1.92
CA TYR A 396 -7.60 -1.24 -1.89
C TYR A 396 -6.66 -2.43 -1.68
N LEU A 397 -7.03 -3.34 -0.77
CA LEU A 397 -6.26 -4.56 -0.54
C LEU A 397 -6.24 -5.45 -1.78
N GLY A 398 -7.34 -5.52 -2.51
CA GLY A 398 -7.44 -6.33 -3.72
C GLY A 398 -6.68 -5.75 -4.92
N ILE A 399 -6.86 -4.44 -5.20
CA ILE A 399 -6.48 -3.83 -6.48
C ILE A 399 -4.96 -3.58 -6.63
N TYR A 400 -4.22 -3.34 -5.55
CA TYR A 400 -2.81 -2.96 -5.64
C TYR A 400 -1.87 -4.15 -5.42
N VAL A 401 -0.87 -4.28 -6.29
CA VAL A 401 0.13 -5.35 -6.22
C VAL A 401 0.92 -5.36 -4.91
N ASP A 402 1.12 -4.19 -4.33
CA ASP A 402 1.89 -3.98 -3.10
C ASP A 402 1.05 -3.99 -1.81
N ALA A 403 -0.28 -4.13 -1.92
CA ALA A 403 -1.16 -4.08 -0.76
C ALA A 403 -1.10 -5.38 0.04
N ILE A 404 -0.75 -5.25 1.32
CA ILE A 404 -0.84 -6.24 2.39
C ILE A 404 -1.55 -5.55 3.55
N GLU A 405 -2.32 -6.28 4.34
CA GLU A 405 -3.25 -5.70 5.32
C GLU A 405 -2.60 -4.69 6.27
N TRP A 406 -1.41 -4.99 6.80
CA TRP A 406 -0.75 -4.10 7.77
C TRP A 406 -0.37 -2.72 7.18
N VAL A 407 -0.05 -2.65 5.90
CA VAL A 407 0.33 -1.37 5.25
C VAL A 407 -0.90 -0.71 4.62
N GLU A 408 -1.85 -1.50 4.16
CA GLU A 408 -3.03 -0.97 3.47
C GLU A 408 -4.05 -0.40 4.46
N MET A 409 -4.52 -1.17 5.45
CA MET A 409 -5.62 -0.80 6.33
C MET A 409 -5.41 0.53 7.07
N PRO A 410 -4.26 0.84 7.72
CA PRO A 410 -4.11 2.15 8.36
C PRO A 410 -3.99 3.30 7.36
N ASN A 411 -3.49 3.05 6.14
CA ASN A 411 -3.45 4.07 5.09
C ASN A 411 -4.84 4.36 4.52
N THR A 412 -5.69 3.36 4.40
CA THR A 412 -7.05 3.50 3.88
C THR A 412 -8.02 3.93 4.97
N ARG A 413 -8.27 3.07 5.97
CA ARG A 413 -9.21 3.33 7.06
C ARG A 413 -8.81 4.54 7.91
N GLY A 414 -7.51 4.65 8.25
CA GLY A 414 -7.00 5.74 9.07
C GLY A 414 -6.73 7.02 8.29
N MET A 415 -5.84 6.97 7.29
CA MET A 415 -5.37 8.18 6.62
C MET A 415 -6.39 8.68 5.58
N ALA A 416 -6.89 7.83 4.68
CA ALA A 416 -7.76 8.25 3.61
C ALA A 416 -9.20 8.53 4.09
N LEU A 417 -9.77 7.65 4.91
CA LEU A 417 -11.17 7.72 5.34
C LEU A 417 -11.39 8.41 6.70
N PHE A 418 -10.30 8.65 7.46
CA PHE A 418 -10.43 9.16 8.84
C PHE A 418 -11.37 8.32 9.73
N ALA A 419 -11.58 7.07 9.37
CA ALA A 419 -12.48 6.17 10.06
C ALA A 419 -11.94 5.72 11.44
N ASP A 420 -10.63 5.88 11.68
CA ASP A 420 -9.98 5.60 12.95
C ASP A 420 -10.11 6.73 14.00
N GLY A 421 -10.76 7.84 13.65
CA GLY A 421 -10.95 8.98 14.54
C GLY A 421 -9.67 9.78 14.82
N GLY A 422 -8.64 9.60 13.97
CA GLY A 422 -7.42 10.39 14.04
C GLY A 422 -6.22 9.68 14.68
N ILE A 423 -6.21 8.37 14.76
CA ILE A 423 -5.05 7.59 15.24
C ILE A 423 -3.86 7.77 14.28
N VAL A 424 -4.07 7.60 12.97
CA VAL A 424 -3.02 7.81 11.95
C VAL A 424 -2.82 9.29 11.66
N GLY A 425 -3.88 10.03 11.36
CA GLY A 425 -3.81 11.42 10.96
C GLY A 425 -4.69 12.33 11.82
N THR A 426 -4.15 13.43 12.34
CA THR A 426 -4.88 14.34 13.24
C THR A 426 -6.02 15.12 12.60
N LYS A 427 -6.23 14.99 11.29
CA LYS A 427 -7.33 15.61 10.55
C LYS A 427 -7.69 14.76 9.33
N PRO A 428 -8.94 14.80 8.85
CA PRO A 428 -9.28 14.21 7.57
C PRO A 428 -8.53 14.90 6.42
N TYR A 429 -8.12 14.11 5.42
CA TYR A 429 -7.48 14.59 4.19
C TYR A 429 -8.53 15.01 3.14
N ALA A 430 -9.62 15.65 3.59
CA ALA A 430 -10.65 16.19 2.72
C ALA A 430 -10.12 17.34 1.85
N ALA A 431 -10.36 17.28 0.56
CA ALA A 431 -9.98 18.30 -0.40
C ALA A 431 -11.01 18.46 -1.53
N SER A 432 -11.18 19.69 -2.01
CA SER A 432 -11.98 19.96 -3.21
C SER A 432 -11.21 19.67 -4.48
N GLY A 433 -11.87 19.78 -5.64
CA GLY A 433 -11.26 19.65 -6.97
C GLY A 433 -10.09 20.61 -7.22
N SER A 434 -9.98 21.69 -6.43
CA SER A 434 -8.85 22.63 -6.51
C SER A 434 -7.49 21.99 -6.24
N TYR A 435 -7.42 21.03 -5.30
CA TYR A 435 -6.19 20.29 -5.04
C TYR A 435 -5.78 19.44 -6.25
N ILE A 436 -6.73 18.69 -6.80
CA ILE A 436 -6.50 17.83 -7.97
C ILE A 436 -6.02 18.68 -9.16
N ASN A 437 -6.70 19.81 -9.42
CA ASN A 437 -6.30 20.74 -10.50
C ASN A 437 -4.93 21.37 -10.27
N LYS A 438 -4.56 21.61 -9.00
CA LYS A 438 -3.23 22.13 -8.65
C LYS A 438 -2.13 21.12 -8.94
N MET A 439 -2.37 19.84 -8.68
CA MET A 439 -1.33 18.79 -8.73
C MET A 439 -1.35 17.97 -10.02
N SER A 440 -2.37 18.16 -10.89
CA SER A 440 -2.51 17.40 -12.13
C SER A 440 -3.01 18.26 -13.30
N ASP A 441 -3.06 17.65 -14.46
CA ASP A 441 -3.74 18.15 -15.66
C ASP A 441 -5.11 17.48 -15.89
N TYR A 442 -5.56 16.61 -15.00
CA TYR A 442 -6.81 15.83 -15.12
C TYR A 442 -8.05 16.67 -15.36
N CYS A 443 -8.08 17.90 -14.82
CA CYS A 443 -9.22 18.79 -15.00
C CYS A 443 -9.31 19.39 -16.40
N LYS A 444 -8.23 19.31 -17.21
CA LYS A 444 -8.27 19.71 -18.63
C LYS A 444 -9.18 18.74 -19.40
N GLY A 445 -10.22 19.25 -20.03
CA GLY A 445 -11.14 18.41 -20.79
C GLY A 445 -11.98 17.45 -19.94
N CYS A 446 -12.06 17.65 -18.60
CA CYS A 446 -13.01 16.95 -17.75
C CYS A 446 -14.44 17.35 -18.13
N HIS A 447 -15.39 16.40 -17.98
CA HIS A 447 -16.82 16.69 -18.16
C HIS A 447 -17.32 17.78 -17.20
N TYR A 448 -16.74 17.84 -15.98
CA TYR A 448 -17.13 18.76 -14.93
C TYR A 448 -16.24 20.00 -14.86
N ASP A 449 -16.85 21.17 -14.59
CA ASP A 449 -16.13 22.42 -14.36
C ASP A 449 -15.54 22.47 -12.94
N ASN A 450 -14.21 22.41 -12.84
CA ASN A 450 -13.49 22.45 -11.56
C ASN A 450 -13.52 23.80 -10.85
N LYS A 451 -14.01 24.88 -11.49
CA LYS A 451 -14.17 26.21 -10.88
C LYS A 451 -15.55 26.39 -10.25
N ALA A 452 -16.55 25.73 -10.80
CA ALA A 452 -17.92 25.80 -10.30
C ALA A 452 -18.06 25.00 -8.99
N ARG A 453 -18.73 25.58 -8.00
CA ARG A 453 -18.98 24.95 -6.68
C ARG A 453 -20.36 24.33 -6.58
N SER A 454 -21.29 24.75 -7.43
CA SER A 454 -22.69 24.31 -7.44
C SER A 454 -23.27 24.43 -8.85
N GLY A 455 -24.43 23.82 -9.06
CA GLY A 455 -25.14 23.81 -10.33
C GLY A 455 -24.81 22.58 -11.18
N GLU A 456 -25.48 22.46 -12.32
CA GLU A 456 -25.27 21.39 -13.29
C GLU A 456 -23.87 21.47 -13.89
N GLY A 457 -23.21 20.33 -14.05
CA GLY A 457 -21.85 20.26 -14.60
C GLY A 457 -20.75 20.79 -13.69
N SER A 458 -21.04 21.22 -12.44
CA SER A 458 -19.99 21.59 -11.47
C SER A 458 -19.20 20.37 -11.01
N CYS A 459 -17.91 20.56 -10.64
CA CYS A 459 -17.09 19.46 -10.15
C CYS A 459 -17.67 18.83 -8.87
N PRO A 460 -17.96 17.51 -8.86
CA PRO A 460 -18.52 16.84 -7.69
C PRO A 460 -17.67 17.03 -6.42
N PHE A 461 -16.33 16.97 -6.52
CA PHE A 461 -15.47 17.20 -5.38
C PHE A 461 -15.67 18.56 -4.69
N ASN A 462 -16.11 19.59 -5.40
CA ASN A 462 -16.30 20.92 -4.81
C ASN A 462 -17.52 20.97 -3.89
N SER A 463 -18.68 20.49 -4.35
CA SER A 463 -19.88 20.48 -3.53
C SER A 463 -19.81 19.41 -2.43
N LEU A 464 -19.30 18.21 -2.73
CA LEU A 464 -19.12 17.13 -1.76
C LEU A 464 -18.17 17.52 -0.63
N TYR A 465 -17.09 18.26 -0.93
CA TYR A 465 -16.18 18.80 0.10
C TYR A 465 -16.91 19.68 1.13
N TRP A 466 -17.73 20.63 0.66
CA TRP A 466 -18.45 21.52 1.57
C TRP A 466 -19.56 20.78 2.33
N ARG A 467 -20.26 19.85 1.68
CA ARG A 467 -21.20 18.97 2.35
C ARG A 467 -20.54 18.16 3.47
N PHE A 468 -19.36 17.58 3.22
CA PHE A 468 -18.60 16.86 4.23
C PHE A 468 -18.26 17.76 5.42
N MET A 469 -17.78 18.97 5.17
CA MET A 469 -17.48 19.92 6.24
C MET A 469 -18.73 20.31 7.04
N ASP A 470 -19.82 20.67 6.37
CA ASP A 470 -21.10 21.01 7.01
C ASP A 470 -21.63 19.88 7.91
N LYS A 471 -21.69 18.67 7.37
CA LYS A 471 -22.18 17.49 8.10
C LYS A 471 -21.36 17.16 9.34
N HIS A 472 -20.05 17.28 9.25
CA HIS A 472 -19.11 16.90 10.32
C HIS A 472 -18.62 18.09 11.16
N GLU A 473 -19.23 19.27 11.04
CA GLU A 473 -18.83 20.47 11.77
C GLU A 473 -18.71 20.23 13.28
N LYS A 474 -19.73 19.62 13.89
CA LYS A 474 -19.76 19.36 15.34
C LYS A 474 -18.57 18.53 15.83
N ARG A 475 -18.06 17.61 15.00
CA ARG A 475 -16.91 16.74 15.32
C ARG A 475 -15.58 17.42 15.03
N LEU A 476 -15.52 18.23 13.99
CA LEU A 476 -14.27 18.69 13.39
C LEU A 476 -13.96 20.18 13.65
N ALA A 477 -14.91 21.02 14.01
CA ALA A 477 -14.71 22.47 14.15
C ALA A 477 -13.69 22.86 15.22
N THR A 478 -13.55 22.05 16.27
CA THR A 478 -12.56 22.24 17.34
C THR A 478 -11.14 21.85 16.95
N ASN A 479 -10.95 21.19 15.81
CA ASN A 479 -9.64 20.77 15.34
C ASN A 479 -8.83 21.99 14.85
N PRO A 480 -7.69 22.33 15.51
CA PRO A 480 -6.94 23.57 15.20
C PRO A 480 -6.37 23.58 13.78
N ARG A 481 -6.23 22.43 13.12
CA ARG A 481 -5.66 22.33 11.77
C ARG A 481 -6.66 22.64 10.65
N ILE A 482 -7.97 22.59 10.94
CA ILE A 482 -9.03 22.80 9.94
C ILE A 482 -10.12 23.80 10.39
N GLY A 483 -10.05 24.31 11.59
CA GLY A 483 -11.03 25.26 12.13
C GLY A 483 -11.27 26.53 11.28
N MET A 484 -10.26 26.97 10.52
CA MET A 484 -10.41 28.10 9.57
C MET A 484 -11.37 27.79 8.42
N ILE A 485 -11.51 26.51 8.06
CA ILE A 485 -12.41 26.09 6.96
C ILE A 485 -13.86 26.35 7.34
N PHE A 486 -14.23 26.01 8.59
CA PHE A 486 -15.58 26.26 9.11
C PHE A 486 -15.93 27.75 9.14
N ARG A 487 -14.98 28.62 9.56
CA ARG A 487 -15.18 30.07 9.48
C ARG A 487 -15.44 30.56 8.05
N SER A 488 -14.75 29.95 7.06
CA SER A 488 -14.97 30.29 5.66
C SER A 488 -16.35 29.82 5.18
N TRP A 489 -16.82 28.68 5.69
CA TRP A 489 -18.17 28.18 5.43
C TRP A 489 -19.25 29.09 6.03
N ASP A 490 -19.09 29.48 7.29
CA ASP A 490 -20.03 30.33 8.00
C ASP A 490 -20.18 31.74 7.37
N ASN A 491 -19.07 32.28 6.86
CA ASN A 491 -19.03 33.57 6.17
C ASN A 491 -19.58 33.54 4.73
N MET A 492 -19.91 32.36 4.21
CA MET A 492 -20.50 32.24 2.86
C MET A 492 -21.99 32.61 2.89
N GLU A 493 -22.45 33.31 1.85
CA GLU A 493 -23.86 33.66 1.70
C GLU A 493 -24.78 32.44 1.81
N ALA A 494 -25.88 32.55 2.55
CA ALA A 494 -26.79 31.44 2.82
C ALA A 494 -27.34 30.80 1.54
N SER A 495 -27.66 31.58 0.53
CA SER A 495 -28.13 31.10 -0.78
C SER A 495 -27.05 30.27 -1.50
N GLN A 496 -25.78 30.68 -1.38
CA GLN A 496 -24.66 29.95 -1.98
C GLN A 496 -24.43 28.64 -1.25
N ARG A 497 -24.46 28.63 0.11
CA ARG A 497 -24.35 27.38 0.89
C ARG A 497 -25.47 26.41 0.53
N GLN A 498 -26.71 26.90 0.44
CA GLN A 498 -27.85 26.08 0.06
C GLN A 498 -27.68 25.45 -1.33
N ALA A 499 -27.27 26.23 -2.34
CA ALA A 499 -27.05 25.74 -3.70
C ALA A 499 -25.92 24.67 -3.75
N ILE A 500 -24.87 24.82 -2.94
CA ILE A 500 -23.78 23.83 -2.83
C ILE A 500 -24.31 22.52 -2.22
N LEU A 501 -25.06 22.59 -1.12
CA LEU A 501 -25.61 21.41 -0.46
C LEU A 501 -26.60 20.66 -1.34
N GLU A 502 -27.52 21.38 -2.01
CA GLU A 502 -28.46 20.78 -2.96
C GLU A 502 -27.75 20.09 -4.13
N THR A 503 -26.67 20.70 -4.62
CA THR A 503 -25.84 20.08 -5.68
C THR A 503 -25.16 18.82 -5.17
N ALA A 504 -24.60 18.84 -3.95
CA ALA A 504 -23.95 17.69 -3.35
C ALA A 504 -24.95 16.53 -3.13
N GLU A 505 -26.16 16.81 -2.64
CA GLU A 505 -27.19 15.78 -2.45
C GLU A 505 -27.63 15.15 -3.78
N ARG A 506 -27.72 15.93 -4.87
CA ARG A 506 -27.96 15.36 -6.21
C ARG A 506 -26.86 14.41 -6.64
N TYR A 507 -25.59 14.77 -6.41
CA TYR A 507 -24.46 13.90 -6.73
C TYR A 507 -24.43 12.64 -5.86
N ILE A 508 -24.80 12.76 -4.57
CA ILE A 508 -24.94 11.59 -3.69
C ILE A 508 -26.06 10.66 -4.17
N ALA A 509 -27.18 11.22 -4.64
CA ALA A 509 -28.30 10.42 -5.15
C ALA A 509 -27.99 9.73 -6.49
N ASP A 510 -27.06 10.27 -7.27
CA ASP A 510 -26.69 9.78 -8.63
C ASP A 510 -25.22 9.35 -8.70
N LEU A 511 -24.68 8.77 -7.63
CA LEU A 511 -23.26 8.39 -7.52
C LEU A 511 -22.79 7.46 -8.66
N GLU A 512 -23.64 6.55 -9.11
CA GLU A 512 -23.30 5.57 -10.16
C GLU A 512 -23.04 6.22 -11.53
N HIS A 513 -23.57 7.42 -11.78
CA HIS A 513 -23.49 8.08 -13.09
C HIS A 513 -22.53 9.27 -13.14
N LEU A 514 -21.72 9.51 -12.11
CA LEU A 514 -20.74 10.59 -12.04
C LEU A 514 -19.54 10.43 -13.00
#